data_e5f668b0ca6cf156f513c11c36f35746
#
_entry.id   e5f668b0ca6cf156f513c11c36f35746
#
_cell.length_a   1.000
_cell.length_b   1.000
_cell.length_c   1.000
_cell.angle_alpha   90.00
_cell.angle_beta   90.00
_cell.angle_gamma   90.00
#
_symmetry.space_group_name_H-M   'P 1'
#
loop_
_entity.id
_entity.type
_entity.pdbx_description
1 polymer ?
#
loop_
_entity_poly.entity_id
_entity_poly.type
_entity_poly.pdbx_seq_one_letter_code
_entity_poly.pdbx_strand_id
1 'polypeptide(L)'
;YTSLIALLDSDTEDYTACCVLVDKEEIGSVGATGAASVFFENTVAELLVKSGDTNYLSRIKALENSYALSSDVNAALDPLFKEVASKNNVARFNYGIVFEKYTGARGKSGASDANPEYIAILRNAFDDGNIHFQTGELGKVDLGGGGTIAYLLAKYNMSVIDAGVPVL
;
A
#
# COMPACT_ATOMS: atom_id res chain seq x y z
N TYR A 1 -10.27 -0.97 9.56
CA TYR A 1 -11.37 -1.91 9.71
C TYR A 1 -11.38 -2.95 8.59
N THR A 2 -11.48 -2.54 7.32
CA THR A 2 -11.57 -3.43 6.15
C THR A 2 -10.43 -4.44 6.05
N SER A 3 -9.18 -4.00 6.22
CA SER A 3 -8.01 -4.86 6.16
C SER A 3 -8.00 -5.95 7.24
N LEU A 4 -8.45 -5.60 8.47
CA LEU A 4 -8.56 -6.57 9.55
C LEU A 4 -9.66 -7.59 9.28
N ILE A 5 -10.83 -7.15 8.81
CA ILE A 5 -11.94 -8.07 8.48
C ILE A 5 -11.53 -8.97 7.31
N ALA A 6 -10.89 -8.43 6.27
CA ALA A 6 -10.39 -9.23 5.16
C ALA A 6 -9.43 -10.33 5.63
N LEU A 7 -8.53 -10.03 6.59
CA LEU A 7 -7.66 -11.05 7.17
C LEU A 7 -8.45 -12.13 7.93
N LEU A 8 -9.44 -11.72 8.73
CA LEU A 8 -10.24 -12.67 9.53
C LEU A 8 -11.14 -13.56 8.67
N ASP A 9 -11.59 -13.06 7.53
CA ASP A 9 -12.44 -13.79 6.59
C ASP A 9 -11.63 -14.56 5.53
N SER A 10 -10.30 -14.38 5.49
CA SER A 10 -9.45 -15.08 4.53
C SER A 10 -9.11 -16.48 5.01
N ASP A 11 -9.16 -17.44 4.08
CA ASP A 11 -8.64 -18.79 4.26
C ASP A 11 -7.40 -18.93 3.36
N THR A 12 -6.21 -18.81 3.94
CA THR A 12 -4.95 -18.85 3.20
C THR A 12 -4.17 -20.08 3.58
N GLU A 13 -4.15 -21.09 2.71
CA GLU A 13 -3.37 -22.30 2.91
C GLU A 13 -1.91 -22.16 2.42
N ASP A 14 -1.72 -21.39 1.32
CA ASP A 14 -0.42 -21.31 0.63
C ASP A 14 0.48 -20.17 1.10
N TYR A 15 -0.11 -19.13 1.72
CA TYR A 15 0.61 -17.91 2.10
C TYR A 15 0.28 -17.50 3.53
N THR A 16 1.25 -16.86 4.18
CA THR A 16 0.99 -16.20 5.46
C THR A 16 0.34 -14.84 5.21
N ALA A 17 -0.93 -14.69 5.59
CA ALA A 17 -1.60 -13.40 5.56
C ALA A 17 -1.28 -12.60 6.83
N CYS A 18 -1.07 -11.30 6.67
CA CYS A 18 -0.75 -10.40 7.78
C CYS A 18 -1.48 -9.06 7.60
N CYS A 19 -2.11 -8.58 8.67
CA CYS A 19 -2.63 -7.22 8.75
C CYS A 19 -1.79 -6.43 9.74
N VAL A 20 -1.11 -5.39 9.26
CA VAL A 20 -0.28 -4.51 10.10
C VAL A 20 -0.99 -3.17 10.24
N LEU A 21 -1.36 -2.84 11.47
CA LEU A 21 -1.96 -1.56 11.81
C LEU A 21 -0.88 -0.66 12.40
N VAL A 22 -0.56 0.42 11.73
CA VAL A 22 0.50 1.34 12.10
C VAL A 22 -0.06 2.65 12.61
N ASP A 23 0.69 3.32 13.47
CA ASP A 23 0.38 4.61 14.06
C ASP A 23 1.27 5.71 13.43
N LYS A 24 0.92 6.96 13.63
CA LYS A 24 1.72 8.15 13.30
C LYS A 24 2.00 8.37 11.81
N GLU A 25 1.13 7.88 10.93
CA GLU A 25 1.27 8.11 9.49
C GLU A 25 1.31 9.61 9.18
N GLU A 26 0.37 10.38 9.74
CA GLU A 26 0.18 11.82 9.51
C GLU A 26 1.35 12.71 9.99
N ILE A 27 2.24 12.19 10.80
CA ILE A 27 3.45 12.88 11.25
C ILE A 27 4.74 12.25 10.70
N GLY A 28 4.63 11.48 9.62
CA GLY A 28 5.76 10.88 8.90
C GLY A 28 6.14 9.47 9.34
N SER A 29 5.21 8.72 9.93
CA SER A 29 5.38 7.31 10.30
C SER A 29 6.53 7.03 11.27
N VAL A 30 6.90 8.02 12.08
CA VAL A 30 8.05 7.98 13.01
C VAL A 30 7.73 7.28 14.33
N GLY A 31 8.79 6.99 15.11
CA GLY A 31 8.68 6.40 16.44
C GLY A 31 8.48 4.88 16.42
N ALA A 32 8.36 4.28 17.61
CA ALA A 32 8.36 2.83 17.77
C ALA A 32 7.11 2.12 17.24
N THR A 33 6.01 2.86 17.05
CA THR A 33 4.72 2.34 16.56
C THR A 33 4.41 2.76 15.13
N GLY A 34 5.23 3.61 14.52
CA GLY A 34 5.10 4.03 13.13
C GLY A 34 5.62 2.99 12.15
N ALA A 35 5.20 3.10 10.89
CA ALA A 35 5.62 2.18 9.84
C ALA A 35 7.14 2.23 9.53
N ALA A 36 7.82 3.32 9.89
CA ALA A 36 9.28 3.44 9.76
C ALA A 36 10.06 2.69 10.85
N SER A 37 9.38 2.14 11.87
CA SER A 37 10.02 1.35 12.90
C SER A 37 10.43 -0.03 12.40
N VAL A 38 11.35 -0.66 13.12
CA VAL A 38 11.76 -2.05 12.84
C VAL A 38 10.81 -3.09 13.42
N PHE A 39 9.66 -2.69 13.98
CA PHE A 39 8.72 -3.57 14.63
C PHE A 39 8.23 -4.69 13.70
N PHE A 40 7.80 -4.33 12.49
CA PHE A 40 7.30 -5.30 11.51
C PHE A 40 8.39 -6.32 11.14
N GLU A 41 9.58 -5.83 10.81
CA GLU A 41 10.72 -6.67 10.44
C GLU A 41 11.11 -7.64 11.57
N ASN A 42 11.15 -7.14 12.81
CA ASN A 42 11.46 -7.96 13.98
C ASN A 42 10.38 -9.02 14.22
N THR A 43 9.11 -8.67 14.04
CA THR A 43 7.99 -9.61 14.16
C THR A 43 8.12 -10.76 13.17
N VAL A 44 8.44 -10.47 11.90
CA VAL A 44 8.68 -11.50 10.88
C VAL A 44 9.84 -12.40 11.28
N ALA A 45 10.95 -11.82 11.77
CA ALA A 45 12.09 -12.58 12.23
C ALA A 45 11.75 -13.51 13.40
N GLU A 46 10.98 -13.03 14.38
CA GLU A 46 10.55 -13.85 15.53
C GLU A 46 9.61 -14.99 15.10
N LEU A 47 8.71 -14.76 14.17
CA LEU A 47 7.83 -15.79 13.63
C LEU A 47 8.62 -16.90 12.92
N LEU A 48 9.61 -16.54 12.12
CA LEU A 48 10.50 -17.50 11.46
C LEU A 48 11.25 -18.36 12.49
N VAL A 49 11.85 -17.73 13.50
CA VAL A 49 12.52 -18.46 14.57
C VAL A 49 11.59 -19.42 15.32
N LYS A 50 10.37 -18.98 15.61
CA LYS A 50 9.35 -19.82 16.27
C LYS A 50 8.87 -21.00 15.39
N SER A 51 8.91 -20.83 14.06
CA SER A 51 8.64 -21.92 13.11
C SER A 51 9.82 -22.87 12.90
N GLY A 52 10.95 -22.62 13.57
CA GLY A 52 12.15 -23.44 13.48
C GLY A 52 13.16 -22.97 12.43
N ASP A 53 12.89 -21.87 11.74
CA ASP A 53 13.82 -21.29 10.77
C ASP A 53 14.70 -20.22 11.42
N THR A 54 15.96 -20.53 11.64
CA THR A 54 16.96 -19.62 12.23
C THR A 54 17.93 -19.03 11.20
N ASN A 55 17.71 -19.29 9.91
CA ASN A 55 18.57 -18.77 8.86
C ASN A 55 18.34 -17.26 8.68
N TYR A 56 19.39 -16.48 8.80
CA TYR A 56 19.34 -15.03 8.64
C TYR A 56 18.75 -14.59 7.28
N LEU A 57 19.02 -15.31 6.20
CA LEU A 57 18.52 -14.98 4.87
C LEU A 57 17.01 -15.24 4.71
N SER A 58 16.43 -16.10 5.53
CA SER A 58 14.99 -16.42 5.41
C SER A 58 14.11 -15.21 5.64
N ARG A 59 14.46 -14.34 6.59
CA ARG A 59 13.75 -13.08 6.81
C ARG A 59 13.79 -12.18 5.56
N ILE A 60 14.96 -12.02 4.97
CA ILE A 60 15.13 -11.18 3.78
C ILE A 60 14.29 -11.73 2.63
N LYS A 61 14.37 -13.04 2.40
CA LYS A 61 13.60 -13.70 1.34
C LYS A 61 12.10 -13.69 1.59
N ALA A 62 11.67 -13.85 2.83
CA ALA A 62 10.24 -13.77 3.18
C ALA A 62 9.68 -12.40 2.85
N LEU A 63 10.37 -11.32 3.20
CA LEU A 63 9.96 -9.95 2.88
C LEU A 63 10.02 -9.68 1.37
N GLU A 64 11.11 -10.03 0.70
CA GLU A 64 11.29 -9.84 -0.75
C GLU A 64 10.21 -10.56 -1.58
N ASN A 65 9.75 -11.73 -1.15
CA ASN A 65 8.70 -12.50 -1.81
C ASN A 65 7.28 -12.13 -1.36
N SER A 66 7.12 -11.06 -0.60
CA SER A 66 5.82 -10.62 -0.09
C SER A 66 5.15 -9.63 -1.03
N TYR A 67 3.83 -9.67 -1.01
CA TYR A 67 2.97 -8.65 -1.60
C TYR A 67 2.35 -7.81 -0.50
N ALA A 68 2.28 -6.51 -0.70
CA ALA A 68 1.68 -5.60 0.28
C ALA A 68 0.68 -4.66 -0.38
N LEU A 69 -0.51 -4.61 0.20
CA LEU A 69 -1.52 -3.61 -0.11
C LEU A 69 -1.43 -2.52 0.96
N SER A 70 -0.95 -1.35 0.58
CA SER A 70 -0.99 -0.17 1.44
C SER A 70 -2.41 0.40 1.38
N SER A 71 -3.18 0.15 2.44
CA SER A 71 -4.60 0.53 2.50
C SER A 71 -4.74 1.88 3.18
N ASP A 72 -4.99 2.89 2.37
CA ASP A 72 -5.17 4.28 2.80
C ASP A 72 -6.36 4.89 2.07
N VAL A 73 -6.71 6.13 2.40
CA VAL A 73 -7.62 6.93 1.59
C VAL A 73 -6.88 7.54 0.40
N ASN A 74 -7.62 7.93 -0.62
CA ASN A 74 -7.09 8.56 -1.82
C ASN A 74 -7.77 9.90 -2.06
N ALA A 75 -7.06 10.86 -2.63
CA ALA A 75 -7.65 12.14 -2.99
C ALA A 75 -8.51 12.02 -4.25
N ALA A 76 -9.82 12.25 -4.12
CA ALA A 76 -10.69 12.43 -5.27
C ALA A 76 -10.51 13.83 -5.89
N LEU A 77 -11.01 14.01 -7.11
CA LEU A 77 -11.05 15.31 -7.74
C LEU A 77 -11.89 16.29 -6.91
N ASP A 78 -11.21 17.17 -6.20
CA ASP A 78 -11.87 18.27 -5.49
C ASP A 78 -12.23 19.39 -6.47
N PRO A 79 -13.50 19.77 -6.58
CA PRO A 79 -13.92 20.85 -7.46
C PRO A 79 -13.36 22.21 -7.07
N LEU A 80 -12.92 22.41 -5.81
CA LEU A 80 -12.34 23.64 -5.31
C LEU A 80 -10.84 23.76 -5.59
N PHE A 81 -10.15 22.63 -5.81
CA PHE A 81 -8.68 22.57 -6.00
C PHE A 81 -8.29 21.81 -7.27
N LYS A 82 -9.00 22.03 -8.35
CA LYS A 82 -8.79 21.31 -9.63
C LYS A 82 -7.40 21.47 -10.23
N GLU A 83 -6.72 22.53 -9.91
CA GLU A 83 -5.38 22.86 -10.43
C GLU A 83 -4.28 21.93 -9.94
N VAL A 84 -4.45 21.33 -8.75
CA VAL A 84 -3.48 20.38 -8.18
C VAL A 84 -3.67 18.97 -8.70
N ALA A 85 -4.75 18.70 -9.43
CA ALA A 85 -5.08 17.38 -9.94
C ALA A 85 -4.60 17.17 -11.38
N SER A 86 -4.12 15.97 -11.69
CA SER A 86 -3.87 15.54 -13.07
C SER A 86 -5.20 15.10 -13.69
N LYS A 87 -5.69 15.83 -14.69
CA LYS A 87 -7.00 15.58 -15.31
C LYS A 87 -7.18 14.15 -15.85
N ASN A 88 -6.08 13.53 -16.26
CA ASN A 88 -6.11 12.20 -16.85
C ASN A 88 -6.02 11.05 -15.83
N ASN A 89 -5.50 11.35 -14.63
CA ASN A 89 -5.14 10.34 -13.65
C ASN A 89 -5.75 10.61 -12.26
N VAL A 90 -6.66 11.58 -12.15
CA VAL A 90 -7.30 11.88 -10.89
C VAL A 90 -8.43 10.89 -10.59
N ALA A 91 -8.47 10.40 -9.37
CA ALA A 91 -9.56 9.58 -8.89
C ALA A 91 -10.87 10.36 -8.78
N ARG A 92 -11.97 9.66 -8.91
CA ARG A 92 -13.31 10.25 -8.80
C ARG A 92 -14.08 9.63 -7.66
N PHE A 93 -14.78 10.47 -6.94
CA PHE A 93 -15.68 10.04 -5.88
C PHE A 93 -16.76 9.09 -6.44
N ASN A 94 -17.07 8.02 -5.72
CA ASN A 94 -18.07 6.99 -6.11
C ASN A 94 -17.73 6.12 -7.35
N TYR A 95 -16.47 6.11 -7.80
CA TYR A 95 -16.05 5.26 -8.92
C TYR A 95 -15.29 4.00 -8.49
N GLY A 96 -15.45 3.59 -7.24
CA GLY A 96 -14.81 2.38 -6.70
C GLY A 96 -13.46 2.64 -6.05
N ILE A 97 -12.76 1.57 -5.73
CA ILE A 97 -11.43 1.61 -5.12
C ILE A 97 -10.41 2.21 -6.09
N VAL A 98 -9.48 2.99 -5.57
CA VAL A 98 -8.41 3.60 -6.37
C VAL A 98 -7.12 2.83 -6.19
N PHE A 99 -6.52 2.41 -7.29
CA PHE A 99 -5.14 1.94 -7.33
C PHE A 99 -4.20 3.06 -7.72
N GLU A 100 -3.17 3.27 -6.95
CA GLU A 100 -2.11 4.22 -7.26
C GLU A 100 -0.86 3.49 -7.76
N LYS A 101 -0.63 3.58 -9.06
CA LYS A 101 0.59 3.05 -9.68
C LYS A 101 1.83 3.75 -9.12
N TYR A 102 1.71 5.04 -8.88
CA TYR A 102 2.78 5.91 -8.43
C TYR A 102 2.31 6.84 -7.31
N THR A 103 3.08 6.90 -6.24
CA THR A 103 2.89 7.85 -5.14
C THR A 103 4.14 8.69 -4.95
N GLY A 104 3.99 9.80 -4.28
CA GLY A 104 5.12 10.67 -3.92
C GLY A 104 4.74 12.14 -3.89
N ALA A 105 5.25 12.86 -2.89
CA ALA A 105 5.07 14.30 -2.79
C ALA A 105 6.04 15.03 -3.72
N ARG A 106 5.53 15.96 -4.51
CA ARG A 106 6.30 16.75 -5.48
C ARG A 106 7.15 15.87 -6.42
N GLY A 107 6.60 14.72 -6.77
CA GLY A 107 7.19 13.79 -7.72
C GLY A 107 8.30 12.88 -7.18
N LYS A 108 8.76 13.03 -5.93
CA LYS A 108 9.93 12.24 -5.46
C LYS A 108 9.93 11.85 -3.99
N SER A 109 9.40 12.69 -3.09
CA SER A 109 9.48 12.42 -1.65
C SER A 109 8.48 11.35 -1.23
N GLY A 110 8.96 10.31 -0.54
CA GLY A 110 8.12 9.18 -0.13
C GLY A 110 7.51 8.43 -1.31
N ALA A 111 8.21 8.41 -2.45
CA ALA A 111 7.71 7.82 -3.68
C ALA A 111 7.73 6.30 -3.64
N SER A 112 6.72 5.69 -4.22
CA SER A 112 6.65 4.27 -4.54
C SER A 112 6.12 4.10 -5.95
N ASP A 113 6.51 3.01 -6.61
CA ASP A 113 6.08 2.67 -7.97
C ASP A 113 5.72 1.17 -8.00
N ALA A 114 4.42 0.89 -8.11
CA ALA A 114 3.92 -0.49 -8.13
C ALA A 114 4.34 -1.20 -9.42
N ASN A 115 4.81 -2.44 -9.31
CA ASN A 115 5.18 -3.22 -10.48
C ASN A 115 3.93 -3.69 -11.26
N PRO A 116 4.02 -3.83 -12.60
CA PRO A 116 2.87 -4.17 -13.43
C PRO A 116 2.36 -5.59 -13.19
N GLU A 117 3.19 -6.52 -12.76
CA GLU A 117 2.81 -7.89 -12.46
C GLU A 117 1.86 -7.93 -11.25
N TYR A 118 2.17 -7.18 -10.21
CA TYR A 118 1.29 -7.10 -9.04
C TYR A 118 -0.02 -6.38 -9.36
N ILE A 119 0.03 -5.32 -10.16
CA ILE A 119 -1.18 -4.65 -10.67
C ILE A 119 -2.06 -5.64 -11.44
N ALA A 120 -1.47 -6.49 -12.27
CA ALA A 120 -2.23 -7.50 -13.02
C ALA A 120 -2.92 -8.51 -12.10
N ILE A 121 -2.23 -8.99 -11.05
CA ILE A 121 -2.82 -9.88 -10.04
C ILE A 121 -4.04 -9.23 -9.38
N LEU A 122 -3.90 -7.99 -8.93
CA LEU A 122 -4.99 -7.28 -8.27
C LEU A 122 -6.16 -7.00 -9.21
N ARG A 123 -5.90 -6.57 -10.44
CA ARG A 123 -6.96 -6.36 -11.43
C ARG A 123 -7.74 -7.63 -11.69
N ASN A 124 -7.07 -8.76 -11.88
CA ASN A 124 -7.76 -10.04 -12.05
C ASN A 124 -8.64 -10.36 -10.83
N ALA A 125 -8.13 -10.19 -9.61
CA ALA A 125 -8.91 -10.44 -8.40
C ALA A 125 -10.15 -9.52 -8.29
N PHE A 126 -10.04 -8.25 -8.70
CA PHE A 126 -11.18 -7.32 -8.69
C PHE A 126 -12.18 -7.63 -9.81
N ASP A 127 -11.71 -7.96 -11.01
CA ASP A 127 -12.57 -8.33 -12.14
C ASP A 127 -13.34 -9.63 -11.81
N ASP A 128 -12.67 -10.64 -11.26
CA ASP A 128 -13.28 -11.90 -10.83
C ASP A 128 -14.31 -11.69 -9.71
N GLY A 129 -14.02 -10.77 -8.79
CA GLY A 129 -14.92 -10.37 -7.70
C GLY A 129 -16.03 -9.40 -8.13
N ASN A 130 -16.07 -8.97 -9.39
CA ASN A 130 -16.97 -7.93 -9.89
C ASN A 130 -16.91 -6.64 -9.03
N ILE A 131 -15.70 -6.25 -8.61
CA ILE A 131 -15.45 -5.09 -7.78
C ILE A 131 -15.01 -3.92 -8.67
N HIS A 132 -15.73 -2.81 -8.56
CA HIS A 132 -15.37 -1.60 -9.30
C HIS A 132 -14.09 -0.97 -8.75
N PHE A 133 -13.18 -0.66 -9.64
CA PHE A 133 -11.95 0.05 -9.32
C PHE A 133 -11.60 1.07 -10.40
N GLN A 134 -10.72 1.96 -10.06
CA GLN A 134 -10.13 2.97 -10.93
C GLN A 134 -8.64 3.10 -10.64
N THR A 135 -7.90 3.65 -11.57
CA THR A 135 -6.51 4.05 -11.35
C THR A 135 -6.46 5.55 -11.10
N GLY A 136 -5.58 5.96 -10.19
CA GLY A 136 -5.42 7.36 -9.84
C GLY A 136 -3.97 7.71 -9.51
N GLU A 137 -3.73 8.99 -9.35
CA GLU A 137 -2.53 9.57 -8.76
C GLU A 137 -2.95 10.63 -7.75
N LEU A 138 -2.21 10.74 -6.65
CA LEU A 138 -2.51 11.67 -5.56
C LEU A 138 -2.42 13.15 -5.93
N GLY A 139 -2.00 13.46 -7.13
CA GLY A 139 -1.98 14.83 -7.60
C GLY A 139 -1.07 15.03 -8.78
N LYS A 140 -1.07 16.27 -9.25
CA LYS A 140 -0.24 16.71 -10.36
C LYS A 140 1.21 16.80 -9.89
N VAL A 141 2.13 16.22 -10.66
CA VAL A 141 3.59 16.32 -10.40
C VAL A 141 4.01 17.77 -10.21
N ASP A 142 4.84 18.05 -9.25
CA ASP A 142 5.36 19.34 -8.83
C ASP A 142 4.35 20.29 -8.13
N LEU A 143 3.04 20.08 -8.26
CA LEU A 143 2.02 20.96 -7.68
C LEU A 143 1.22 20.29 -6.57
N GLY A 144 1.08 19.00 -6.62
CA GLY A 144 0.31 18.21 -5.67
C GLY A 144 1.06 16.96 -5.27
N GLY A 145 0.31 15.97 -4.88
CA GLY A 145 0.83 14.67 -4.48
C GLY A 145 0.95 14.52 -2.98
N GLY A 146 1.07 13.30 -2.58
CA GLY A 146 1.24 12.88 -1.19
C GLY A 146 2.09 11.63 -1.11
N GLY A 147 2.73 11.41 0.03
CA GLY A 147 3.38 10.16 0.35
C GLY A 147 2.41 9.27 1.09
N THR A 148 2.64 7.98 0.99
CA THR A 148 1.98 6.94 1.78
C THR A 148 3.06 6.10 2.46
N ILE A 149 2.67 5.09 3.24
CA ILE A 149 3.63 4.17 3.84
C ILE A 149 4.21 3.15 2.84
N ALA A 150 3.71 3.10 1.62
CA ALA A 150 4.13 2.11 0.61
C ALA A 150 5.64 2.10 0.37
N TYR A 151 6.29 3.27 0.30
CA TYR A 151 7.73 3.36 0.10
C TYR A 151 8.55 2.72 1.24
N LEU A 152 8.00 2.67 2.44
CA LEU A 152 8.65 2.04 3.60
C LEU A 152 8.68 0.52 3.47
N LEU A 153 7.61 -0.07 2.93
CA LEU A 153 7.55 -1.49 2.65
C LEU A 153 8.38 -1.86 1.40
N ALA A 154 8.36 -1.00 0.39
CA ALA A 154 9.16 -1.18 -0.83
C ALA A 154 10.67 -1.27 -0.57
N LYS A 155 11.17 -0.73 0.56
CA LYS A 155 12.58 -0.88 0.97
C LYS A 155 12.99 -2.34 1.21
N TYR A 156 12.04 -3.22 1.48
CA TYR A 156 12.27 -4.66 1.63
C TYR A 156 12.17 -5.44 0.32
N ASN A 157 12.14 -4.76 -0.82
CA ASN A 157 11.89 -5.32 -2.16
C ASN A 157 10.53 -6.01 -2.30
N MET A 158 9.58 -5.71 -1.43
CA MET A 158 8.21 -6.21 -1.54
C MET A 158 7.53 -5.62 -2.78
N SER A 159 6.61 -6.37 -3.37
CA SER A 159 5.69 -5.82 -4.36
C SER A 159 4.58 -5.04 -3.65
N VAL A 160 4.62 -3.72 -3.73
CA VAL A 160 3.71 -2.85 -2.98
C VAL A 160 2.86 -2.00 -3.92
N ILE A 161 1.61 -1.82 -3.56
CA ILE A 161 0.71 -0.84 -4.21
C ILE A 161 -0.16 -0.17 -3.15
N ASP A 162 -0.46 1.11 -3.38
CA ASP A 162 -1.50 1.79 -2.64
C ASP A 162 -2.87 1.52 -3.26
N ALA A 163 -3.84 1.19 -2.40
CA ALA A 163 -5.22 1.01 -2.81
C ALA A 163 -6.15 1.54 -1.72
N GLY A 164 -6.99 2.47 -2.07
CA GLY A 164 -7.82 3.16 -1.10
C GLY A 164 -9.16 3.64 -1.63
N VAL A 165 -9.92 4.23 -0.72
CA VAL A 165 -11.22 4.81 -1.03
C VAL A 165 -11.03 6.30 -1.32
N PRO A 166 -11.55 6.81 -2.46
CA PRO A 166 -11.44 8.22 -2.78
C PRO A 166 -12.31 9.06 -1.84
N VAL A 167 -11.70 10.09 -1.26
CA VAL A 167 -12.34 11.06 -0.36
C VAL A 167 -12.09 12.49 -0.84
N LEU A 168 -12.89 13.45 -0.34
CA LEU A 168 -12.74 14.88 -0.57
C LEU A 168 -12.21 15.58 0.68
#